data_8014f42071b55d8484bd034b16271522
#
_entry.id   8014f42071b55d8484bd034b16271522
#
_cell.length_a   1.000
_cell.length_b   1.000
_cell.length_c   1.000
_cell.angle_alpha   90.00
_cell.angle_beta   90.00
_cell.angle_gamma   90.00
#
_symmetry.space_group_name_H-M   'P 1'
#
loop_
_entity.id
_entity.type
_entity.pdbx_description
1 polymer ?
#
loop_
_entity_poly.entity_id
_entity_poly.type
_entity_poly.pdbx_seq_one_letter_code
_entity_poly.pdbx_strand_id
1 'polypeptide(L)'
;MSEQQMFKLREHIGMVFQESALFDSLSVEDNVAYRLHEDHMPEDQAHAKVVEALKFVELEAAISKFPSELSGGMRRRVSIARAIITAPDLILYDSPTGGLDPITSTTIIELVVKQRDVSHTTSLLITHRIQDAFTLATHRFNNTTGHMEPIPNGGIDDSTRFLMLNEGTIVFQGSTLELVHSEDPWIKEYLA
;
A
#
# COMPACT_ATOMS: atom_id res chain seq x y z
N MET A 1 -15.26 19.99 -10.84
CA MET A 1 -15.43 18.61 -11.32
C MET A 1 -16.83 18.15 -10.94
N SER A 2 -17.59 17.51 -11.86
CA SER A 2 -18.92 16.98 -11.52
C SER A 2 -18.82 15.71 -10.68
N GLU A 3 -19.91 15.35 -10.00
CA GLU A 3 -19.96 14.11 -9.19
C GLU A 3 -19.67 12.88 -10.03
N GLN A 4 -20.20 12.79 -11.23
CA GLN A 4 -19.92 11.70 -12.19
C GLN A 4 -18.44 11.62 -12.59
N GLN A 5 -17.76 12.76 -12.75
CA GLN A 5 -16.31 12.79 -13.02
C GLN A 5 -15.50 12.31 -11.81
N MET A 6 -15.97 12.64 -10.60
CA MET A 6 -15.35 12.13 -9.36
C MET A 6 -15.52 10.62 -9.22
N PHE A 7 -16.67 10.05 -9.55
CA PHE A 7 -16.89 8.60 -9.53
C PHE A 7 -15.93 7.88 -10.48
N LYS A 8 -15.85 8.34 -11.73
CA LYS A 8 -14.91 7.76 -12.71
C LYS A 8 -13.45 7.84 -12.25
N LEU A 9 -13.04 8.94 -11.65
CA LEU A 9 -11.68 9.06 -11.12
C LEU A 9 -11.41 8.04 -10.01
N ARG A 10 -12.37 7.86 -9.10
CA ARG A 10 -12.25 6.90 -7.98
C ARG A 10 -12.18 5.43 -8.43
N GLU A 11 -12.67 5.10 -9.63
CA GLU A 11 -12.54 3.76 -10.21
C GLU A 11 -11.09 3.38 -10.47
N HIS A 12 -10.22 4.37 -10.71
CA HIS A 12 -8.80 4.21 -10.97
C HIS A 12 -7.92 4.37 -9.72
N ILE A 13 -8.54 4.52 -8.54
CA ILE A 13 -7.81 4.76 -7.28
C ILE A 13 -8.16 3.69 -6.26
N GLY A 14 -7.14 2.94 -5.82
CA GLY A 14 -7.23 2.09 -4.63
C GLY A 14 -6.89 2.89 -3.36
N MET A 15 -7.48 2.53 -2.22
CA MET A 15 -7.17 3.15 -0.94
C MET A 15 -7.03 2.14 0.18
N VAL A 16 -5.93 2.23 0.91
CA VAL A 16 -5.62 1.45 2.11
C VAL A 16 -5.65 2.38 3.31
N PHE A 17 -6.64 2.21 4.18
CA PHE A 17 -6.84 3.04 5.37
C PHE A 17 -6.00 2.55 6.55
N GLN A 18 -5.65 3.45 7.46
CA GLN A 18 -4.86 3.17 8.66
C GLN A 18 -5.44 2.04 9.52
N GLU A 19 -6.77 1.90 9.61
CA GLU A 19 -7.46 0.86 10.40
C GLU A 19 -8.08 -0.23 9.51
N SER A 20 -7.58 -0.38 8.27
CA SER A 20 -8.04 -1.34 7.27
C SER A 20 -9.45 -1.08 6.73
N ALA A 21 -10.36 -0.51 7.51
CA ALA A 21 -11.76 -0.20 7.16
C ALA A 21 -12.48 -1.35 6.45
N LEU A 22 -12.31 -2.57 6.97
CA LEU A 22 -13.06 -3.74 6.49
C LEU A 22 -14.50 -3.70 7.02
N PHE A 23 -15.41 -4.26 6.25
CA PHE A 23 -16.79 -4.49 6.68
C PHE A 23 -16.84 -5.71 7.60
N ASP A 24 -17.12 -5.53 8.86
CA ASP A 24 -17.10 -6.60 9.88
C ASP A 24 -18.15 -7.70 9.62
N SER A 25 -19.24 -7.35 8.94
CA SER A 25 -20.32 -8.28 8.58
C SER A 25 -20.07 -9.09 7.32
N LEU A 26 -18.99 -8.79 6.59
CA LEU A 26 -18.63 -9.46 5.35
C LEU A 26 -17.44 -10.38 5.56
N SER A 27 -17.39 -11.50 4.83
CA SER A 27 -16.23 -12.37 4.77
C SER A 27 -15.01 -11.64 4.17
N VAL A 28 -13.83 -12.24 4.24
CA VAL A 28 -12.64 -11.76 3.53
C VAL A 28 -12.90 -11.71 2.02
N GLU A 29 -13.52 -12.76 1.48
CA GLU A 29 -13.90 -12.82 0.08
C GLU A 29 -14.79 -11.64 -0.33
N ASP A 30 -15.88 -11.42 0.39
CA ASP A 30 -16.84 -10.34 0.10
C ASP A 30 -16.23 -8.94 0.31
N ASN A 31 -15.36 -8.78 1.31
CA ASN A 31 -14.60 -7.54 1.49
C ASN A 31 -13.71 -7.22 0.29
N VAL A 32 -13.02 -8.21 -0.23
CA VAL A 32 -12.12 -8.03 -1.39
C VAL A 32 -12.92 -7.87 -2.67
N ALA A 33 -13.98 -8.68 -2.86
CA ALA A 33 -14.85 -8.61 -4.03
C ALA A 33 -15.80 -7.41 -4.07
N TYR A 34 -15.92 -6.66 -2.98
CA TYR A 34 -16.96 -5.62 -2.81
C TYR A 34 -17.15 -4.73 -4.04
N ARG A 35 -16.05 -4.20 -4.59
CA ARG A 35 -16.12 -3.34 -5.77
C ARG A 35 -16.53 -4.10 -7.04
N LEU A 36 -16.10 -5.36 -7.17
CA LEU A 36 -16.47 -6.19 -8.33
C LEU A 36 -17.97 -6.50 -8.35
N HIS A 37 -18.59 -6.69 -7.16
CA HIS A 37 -20.03 -6.87 -7.01
C HIS A 37 -20.81 -5.59 -7.35
N GLU A 38 -20.31 -4.41 -6.93
CA GLU A 38 -20.88 -3.11 -7.34
C GLU A 38 -20.85 -2.93 -8.85
N ASP A 39 -19.80 -3.41 -9.51
CA ASP A 39 -19.65 -3.39 -10.97
C ASP A 39 -20.39 -4.55 -11.67
N HIS A 40 -21.22 -5.33 -10.94
CA HIS A 40 -22.02 -6.46 -11.43
C HIS A 40 -21.21 -7.57 -12.12
N MET A 41 -19.95 -7.78 -11.67
CA MET A 41 -19.12 -8.87 -12.18
C MET A 41 -19.74 -10.24 -11.83
N PRO A 42 -19.77 -11.22 -12.77
CA PRO A 42 -20.19 -12.58 -12.46
C PRO A 42 -19.39 -13.20 -11.32
N GLU A 43 -20.08 -13.97 -10.44
CA GLU A 43 -19.54 -14.50 -9.19
C GLU A 43 -18.28 -15.36 -9.40
N ASP A 44 -18.28 -16.22 -10.42
CA ASP A 44 -17.14 -17.07 -10.76
C ASP A 44 -15.90 -16.26 -11.17
N GLN A 45 -16.08 -15.15 -11.87
CA GLN A 45 -15.00 -14.25 -12.26
C GLN A 45 -14.53 -13.42 -11.06
N ALA A 46 -15.44 -12.94 -10.20
CA ALA A 46 -15.10 -12.22 -8.98
C ALA A 46 -14.29 -13.11 -8.04
N HIS A 47 -14.74 -14.36 -7.80
CA HIS A 47 -14.01 -15.33 -6.98
C HIS A 47 -12.59 -15.57 -7.50
N ALA A 48 -12.41 -15.79 -8.80
CA ALA A 48 -11.08 -16.02 -9.38
C ALA A 48 -10.13 -14.83 -9.12
N LYS A 49 -10.63 -13.59 -9.29
CA LYS A 49 -9.84 -12.37 -8.97
C LYS A 49 -9.53 -12.24 -7.49
N VAL A 50 -10.47 -12.59 -6.62
CA VAL A 50 -10.25 -12.57 -5.16
C VAL A 50 -9.14 -13.54 -4.77
N VAL A 51 -9.17 -14.76 -5.28
CA VAL A 51 -8.12 -15.76 -5.03
C VAL A 51 -6.75 -15.24 -5.48
N GLU A 52 -6.66 -14.62 -6.65
CA GLU A 52 -5.42 -14.01 -7.13
C GLU A 52 -4.94 -12.86 -6.23
N ALA A 53 -5.84 -11.95 -5.83
CA ALA A 53 -5.50 -10.85 -4.93
C ALA A 53 -5.09 -11.34 -3.54
N LEU A 54 -5.75 -12.35 -2.99
CA LEU A 54 -5.38 -12.97 -1.71
C LEU A 54 -4.04 -13.71 -1.80
N LYS A 55 -3.73 -14.35 -2.92
CA LYS A 55 -2.43 -14.95 -3.19
C LYS A 55 -1.32 -13.90 -3.22
N PHE A 56 -1.57 -12.74 -3.81
CA PHE A 56 -0.61 -11.64 -3.82
C PHE A 56 -0.19 -11.21 -2.41
N VAL A 57 -1.14 -11.21 -1.46
CA VAL A 57 -0.91 -10.84 -0.04
C VAL A 57 -0.72 -12.05 0.89
N GLU A 58 -0.59 -13.26 0.37
CA GLU A 58 -0.35 -14.52 1.11
C GLU A 58 -1.44 -14.81 2.16
N LEU A 59 -2.70 -14.71 1.77
CA LEU A 59 -3.86 -14.93 2.65
C LEU A 59 -4.95 -15.80 2.02
N GLU A 60 -4.64 -16.67 1.07
CA GLU A 60 -5.62 -17.55 0.42
C GLU A 60 -6.39 -18.42 1.43
N ALA A 61 -5.68 -18.91 2.45
CA ALA A 61 -6.28 -19.74 3.50
C ALA A 61 -7.29 -19.00 4.40
N ALA A 62 -7.38 -17.68 4.28
CA ALA A 62 -8.29 -16.85 5.07
C ALA A 62 -9.54 -16.41 4.30
N ILE A 63 -9.76 -16.88 3.07
CA ILE A 63 -10.82 -16.40 2.17
C ILE A 63 -12.22 -16.44 2.80
N SER A 64 -12.56 -17.48 3.55
CA SER A 64 -13.87 -17.65 4.19
C SER A 64 -13.98 -17.05 5.60
N LYS A 65 -12.90 -16.47 6.14
CA LYS A 65 -12.89 -15.88 7.48
C LYS A 65 -13.58 -14.51 7.50
N PHE A 66 -13.96 -14.09 8.70
CA PHE A 66 -14.45 -12.73 8.97
C PHE A 66 -13.33 -11.87 9.58
N PRO A 67 -13.42 -10.53 9.49
CA PRO A 67 -12.42 -9.62 10.06
C PRO A 67 -12.11 -9.84 11.54
N SER A 68 -13.12 -10.27 12.33
CA SER A 68 -12.97 -10.61 13.74
C SER A 68 -12.04 -11.80 14.02
N GLU A 69 -11.81 -12.66 13.03
CA GLU A 69 -10.96 -13.85 13.13
C GLU A 69 -9.53 -13.59 12.66
N LEU A 70 -9.23 -12.35 12.27
CA LEU A 70 -7.94 -11.95 11.70
C LEU A 70 -7.09 -11.16 12.70
N SER A 71 -5.78 -11.36 12.66
CA SER A 71 -4.84 -10.44 13.32
C SER A 71 -4.85 -9.06 12.66
N GLY A 72 -4.28 -8.03 13.34
CA GLY A 72 -4.16 -6.68 12.77
C GLY A 72 -3.42 -6.67 11.43
N GLY A 73 -2.30 -7.40 11.33
CA GLY A 73 -1.54 -7.54 10.09
C GLY A 73 -2.31 -8.26 8.98
N MET A 74 -3.09 -9.29 9.33
CA MET A 74 -3.95 -9.97 8.35
C MET A 74 -5.04 -9.03 7.83
N ARG A 75 -5.72 -8.27 8.71
CA ARG A 75 -6.71 -7.27 8.29
C ARG A 75 -6.09 -6.23 7.35
N ARG A 76 -4.87 -5.77 7.64
CA ARG A 76 -4.15 -4.84 6.78
C ARG A 76 -3.85 -5.43 5.40
N ARG A 77 -3.42 -6.70 5.34
CA ARG A 77 -3.19 -7.40 4.07
C ARG A 77 -4.49 -7.61 3.27
N VAL A 78 -5.60 -7.93 3.91
CA VAL A 78 -6.93 -7.97 3.25
C VAL A 78 -7.31 -6.61 2.67
N SER A 79 -7.07 -5.50 3.41
CA SER A 79 -7.36 -4.16 2.89
C SER A 79 -6.48 -3.79 1.68
N ILE A 80 -5.24 -4.29 1.61
CA ILE A 80 -4.40 -4.16 0.42
C ILE A 80 -4.98 -4.98 -0.74
N ALA A 81 -5.36 -6.26 -0.51
CA ALA A 81 -6.00 -7.09 -1.53
C ALA A 81 -7.26 -6.42 -2.10
N ARG A 82 -8.11 -5.84 -1.24
CA ARG A 82 -9.28 -5.05 -1.66
C ARG A 82 -8.92 -3.82 -2.49
N ALA A 83 -7.82 -3.14 -2.15
CA ALA A 83 -7.40 -1.95 -2.87
C ALA A 83 -6.83 -2.25 -4.26
N ILE A 84 -6.21 -3.42 -4.45
CA ILE A 84 -5.57 -3.82 -5.73
C ILE A 84 -6.49 -4.61 -6.67
N ILE A 85 -7.65 -5.09 -6.20
CA ILE A 85 -8.52 -6.02 -6.95
C ILE A 85 -8.97 -5.48 -8.31
N THR A 86 -9.13 -4.17 -8.44
CA THR A 86 -9.53 -3.50 -9.67
C THR A 86 -8.35 -3.10 -10.56
N ALA A 87 -7.12 -3.49 -10.20
CA ALA A 87 -5.89 -3.07 -10.85
C ALA A 87 -5.82 -1.54 -11.07
N PRO A 88 -5.87 -0.73 -10.00
CA PRO A 88 -5.92 0.72 -10.10
C PRO A 88 -4.61 1.33 -10.60
N ASP A 89 -4.67 2.51 -11.22
CA ASP A 89 -3.50 3.27 -11.67
C ASP A 89 -2.75 3.92 -10.49
N LEU A 90 -3.48 4.25 -9.42
CA LEU A 90 -2.95 4.90 -8.21
C LEU A 90 -3.46 4.19 -6.96
N ILE A 91 -2.57 3.97 -5.99
CA ILE A 91 -2.95 3.51 -4.65
C ILE A 91 -2.52 4.53 -3.61
N LEU A 92 -3.48 4.92 -2.77
CA LEU A 92 -3.27 5.77 -1.61
C LEU A 92 -3.12 4.90 -0.36
N TYR A 93 -1.99 4.97 0.31
CA TYR A 93 -1.73 4.28 1.56
C TYR A 93 -1.72 5.29 2.71
N ASP A 94 -2.71 5.21 3.59
CA ASP A 94 -2.76 6.05 4.78
C ASP A 94 -2.19 5.27 5.97
N SER A 95 -0.97 5.59 6.37
CA SER A 95 -0.24 4.98 7.49
C SER A 95 -0.37 3.43 7.51
N PRO A 96 0.02 2.71 6.44
CA PRO A 96 -0.29 1.29 6.28
C PRO A 96 0.38 0.40 7.34
N THR A 97 1.41 0.89 8.02
CA THR A 97 2.14 0.20 9.10
C THR A 97 1.75 0.69 10.49
N GLY A 98 0.88 1.70 10.57
CA GLY A 98 0.46 2.29 11.86
C GLY A 98 -0.14 1.26 12.80
N GLY A 99 0.33 1.24 14.06
CA GLY A 99 -0.15 0.32 15.10
C GLY A 99 0.28 -1.14 14.95
N LEU A 100 1.15 -1.47 13.99
CA LEU A 100 1.68 -2.82 13.79
C LEU A 100 3.06 -2.97 14.44
N ASP A 101 3.40 -4.20 14.82
CA ASP A 101 4.75 -4.55 15.26
C ASP A 101 5.77 -4.44 14.11
N PRO A 102 7.08 -4.37 14.41
CA PRO A 102 8.11 -4.15 13.39
C PRO A 102 8.15 -5.23 12.29
N ILE A 103 7.94 -6.49 12.65
CA ILE A 103 7.99 -7.62 11.69
C ILE A 103 6.81 -7.52 10.73
N THR A 104 5.61 -7.35 11.26
CA THR A 104 4.40 -7.17 10.45
C THR A 104 4.49 -5.91 9.58
N SER A 105 5.06 -4.81 10.11
CA SER A 105 5.29 -3.58 9.34
C SER A 105 6.18 -3.83 8.12
N THR A 106 7.27 -4.58 8.28
CA THR A 106 8.16 -4.94 7.17
C THR A 106 7.40 -5.73 6.10
N THR A 107 6.57 -6.70 6.50
CA THR A 107 5.74 -7.45 5.55
C THR A 107 4.78 -6.52 4.76
N ILE A 108 4.18 -5.54 5.41
CA ILE A 108 3.31 -4.57 4.73
C ILE A 108 4.09 -3.71 3.74
N ILE A 109 5.27 -3.21 4.11
CA ILE A 109 6.12 -2.43 3.20
C ILE A 109 6.60 -3.29 2.02
N GLU A 110 6.93 -4.55 2.25
CA GLU A 110 7.27 -5.50 1.18
C GLU A 110 6.13 -5.62 0.15
N LEU A 111 4.86 -5.70 0.59
CA LEU A 111 3.71 -5.72 -0.31
C LEU A 111 3.57 -4.42 -1.11
N VAL A 112 3.88 -3.26 -0.51
CA VAL A 112 3.87 -1.97 -1.22
C VAL A 112 4.97 -1.93 -2.29
N VAL A 113 6.20 -2.38 -1.95
CA VAL A 113 7.32 -2.50 -2.90
C VAL A 113 6.97 -3.48 -4.02
N LYS A 114 6.40 -4.65 -3.69
CA LYS A 114 5.94 -5.65 -4.66
C LYS A 114 4.89 -5.07 -5.61
N GLN A 115 3.91 -4.32 -5.09
CA GLN A 115 2.87 -3.69 -5.90
C GLN A 115 3.47 -2.66 -6.88
N ARG A 116 4.42 -1.83 -6.42
CA ARG A 116 5.15 -0.90 -7.28
C ARG A 116 5.91 -1.62 -8.39
N ASP A 117 6.69 -2.63 -8.04
CA ASP A 117 7.67 -3.23 -8.96
C ASP A 117 7.05 -4.28 -9.90
N VAL A 118 6.01 -5.00 -9.47
CA VAL A 118 5.35 -6.05 -10.27
C VAL A 118 4.18 -5.50 -11.08
N SER A 119 3.35 -4.64 -10.46
CA SER A 119 2.14 -4.11 -11.10
C SER A 119 2.35 -2.73 -11.72
N HIS A 120 3.52 -2.10 -11.53
CA HIS A 120 3.86 -0.75 -12.02
C HIS A 120 2.84 0.32 -11.63
N THR A 121 2.19 0.14 -10.47
CA THR A 121 1.18 1.05 -9.96
C THR A 121 1.83 2.26 -9.29
N THR A 122 1.33 3.45 -9.54
CA THR A 122 1.74 4.64 -8.79
C THR A 122 1.24 4.56 -7.34
N SER A 123 2.10 4.86 -6.39
CA SER A 123 1.75 4.82 -4.96
C SER A 123 1.99 6.17 -4.30
N LEU A 124 1.02 6.62 -3.50
CA LEU A 124 1.20 7.71 -2.54
C LEU A 124 1.08 7.14 -1.14
N LEU A 125 2.20 7.11 -0.42
CA LEU A 125 2.24 6.58 0.94
C LEU A 125 2.40 7.71 1.94
N ILE A 126 1.47 7.81 2.89
CA ILE A 126 1.52 8.72 4.03
C ILE A 126 2.03 7.90 5.22
N THR A 127 3.11 8.34 5.84
CA THR A 127 3.67 7.69 7.03
C THR A 127 4.38 8.71 7.92
N HIS A 128 4.37 8.47 9.22
CA HIS A 128 5.22 9.16 10.19
C HIS A 128 6.48 8.33 10.54
N ARG A 129 6.65 7.16 9.91
CA ARG A 129 7.78 6.25 10.11
C ARG A 129 8.77 6.44 8.96
N ILE A 130 9.82 7.18 9.25
CA ILE A 130 10.85 7.50 8.24
C ILE A 130 11.49 6.23 7.65
N GLN A 131 11.62 5.16 8.43
CA GLN A 131 12.16 3.88 8.00
C GLN A 131 11.34 3.26 6.86
N ASP A 132 10.00 3.37 6.92
CA ASP A 132 9.12 2.85 5.87
C ASP A 132 9.36 3.57 4.55
N ALA A 133 9.48 4.91 4.61
CA ALA A 133 9.74 5.74 3.43
C ALA A 133 11.12 5.47 2.82
N PHE A 134 12.16 5.30 3.64
CA PHE A 134 13.50 4.95 3.16
C PHE A 134 13.56 3.51 2.61
N THR A 135 12.82 2.57 3.21
CA THR A 135 12.75 1.21 2.68
C THR A 135 12.17 1.21 1.26
N LEU A 136 11.10 1.97 1.02
CA LEU A 136 10.56 2.13 -0.35
C LEU A 136 11.58 2.69 -1.33
N ALA A 137 12.42 3.63 -0.89
CA ALA A 137 13.41 4.27 -1.76
C ALA A 137 14.66 3.42 -2.00
N THR A 138 14.98 2.46 -1.13
CA THR A 138 16.25 1.72 -1.14
C THR A 138 16.10 0.23 -1.44
N HIS A 139 14.86 -0.27 -1.59
CA HIS A 139 14.59 -1.69 -1.83
C HIS A 139 13.77 -1.90 -3.10
N ARG A 140 13.94 -3.09 -3.68
CA ARG A 140 13.16 -3.61 -4.81
C ARG A 140 12.67 -5.01 -4.53
N PHE A 141 11.56 -5.38 -5.17
CA PHE A 141 11.05 -6.73 -5.11
C PHE A 141 11.78 -7.62 -6.11
N ASN A 142 12.34 -8.73 -5.62
CA ASN A 142 13.02 -9.72 -6.46
C ASN A 142 12.05 -10.86 -6.78
N ASN A 143 11.60 -10.94 -8.03
CA ASN A 143 10.68 -11.98 -8.49
C ASN A 143 11.25 -13.41 -8.40
N THR A 144 12.58 -13.56 -8.34
CA THR A 144 13.22 -14.88 -8.26
C THR A 144 13.21 -15.42 -6.83
N THR A 145 13.48 -14.56 -5.83
CA THR A 145 13.48 -14.94 -4.42
C THR A 145 12.10 -14.80 -3.79
N GLY A 146 11.20 -14.02 -4.40
CA GLY A 146 9.88 -13.71 -3.86
C GLY A 146 9.89 -12.71 -2.70
N HIS A 147 11.00 -12.02 -2.48
CA HIS A 147 11.20 -11.11 -1.36
C HIS A 147 11.70 -9.72 -1.79
N MET A 148 11.49 -8.76 -0.89
CA MET A 148 12.08 -7.44 -0.98
C MET A 148 13.56 -7.50 -0.62
N GLU A 149 14.42 -6.91 -1.44
CA GLU A 149 15.88 -6.88 -1.28
C GLU A 149 16.41 -5.45 -1.43
N PRO A 150 17.50 -5.09 -0.74
CA PRO A 150 18.16 -3.81 -0.96
C PRO A 150 18.60 -3.66 -2.43
N ILE A 151 18.49 -2.46 -2.96
CA ILE A 151 19.02 -2.14 -4.29
C ILE A 151 20.57 -2.27 -4.24
N PRO A 152 21.18 -3.01 -5.17
CA PRO A 152 22.63 -3.27 -5.15
C PRO A 152 23.47 -1.99 -5.07
N ASN A 153 24.63 -2.09 -4.41
CA ASN A 153 25.62 -1.01 -4.25
C ASN A 153 25.09 0.26 -3.54
N GLY A 154 24.11 0.12 -2.67
CA GLY A 154 23.49 1.26 -2.01
C GLY A 154 22.67 2.13 -2.95
N GLY A 155 22.16 1.53 -4.04
CA GLY A 155 21.33 2.22 -5.01
C GLY A 155 20.02 2.73 -4.43
N ILE A 156 19.44 3.68 -5.12
CA ILE A 156 18.19 4.34 -4.75
C ILE A 156 17.22 4.23 -5.92
N ASP A 157 15.94 4.07 -5.62
CA ASP A 157 14.90 4.17 -6.62
C ASP A 157 14.65 5.64 -7.00
N ASP A 158 15.07 6.01 -8.21
CA ASP A 158 14.97 7.39 -8.72
C ASP A 158 13.52 7.85 -8.95
N SER A 159 12.55 6.93 -8.98
CA SER A 159 11.13 7.26 -9.11
C SER A 159 10.49 7.68 -7.80
N THR A 160 11.11 7.33 -6.65
CA THR A 160 10.61 7.70 -5.32
C THR A 160 10.84 9.18 -5.04
N ARG A 161 9.77 9.89 -4.64
CA ARG A 161 9.78 11.29 -4.25
C ARG A 161 9.27 11.46 -2.83
N PHE A 162 9.86 12.38 -2.11
CA PHE A 162 9.49 12.72 -0.74
C PHE A 162 8.78 14.06 -0.70
N LEU A 163 7.71 14.10 0.08
CA LEU A 163 7.01 15.31 0.48
C LEU A 163 7.00 15.34 2.01
N MET A 164 7.54 16.38 2.63
CA MET A 164 7.44 16.55 4.08
C MET A 164 6.51 17.71 4.40
N LEU A 165 5.57 17.44 5.31
CA LEU A 165 4.60 18.41 5.78
C LEU A 165 4.92 18.80 7.21
N ASN A 166 4.91 20.10 7.48
CA ASN A 166 4.99 20.67 8.83
C ASN A 166 3.99 21.81 8.96
N GLU A 167 3.21 21.81 10.04
CA GLU A 167 2.20 22.85 10.34
C GLU A 167 1.29 23.19 9.13
N GLY A 168 0.85 22.16 8.40
CA GLY A 168 -0.07 22.32 7.26
C GLY A 168 0.59 22.84 5.97
N THR A 169 1.92 22.98 5.94
CA THR A 169 2.66 23.40 4.74
C THR A 169 3.66 22.33 4.30
N ILE A 170 3.96 22.31 2.99
CA ILE A 170 5.03 21.47 2.44
C ILE A 170 6.35 22.18 2.69
N VAL A 171 7.19 21.59 3.55
CA VAL A 171 8.52 22.13 3.89
C VAL A 171 9.63 21.51 3.05
N PHE A 172 9.37 20.36 2.42
CA PHE A 172 10.31 19.71 1.50
C PHE A 172 9.56 18.98 0.40
N GLN A 173 10.11 19.03 -0.81
CA GLN A 173 9.72 18.20 -1.94
C GLN A 173 10.98 17.88 -2.74
N GLY A 174 11.29 16.58 -2.90
CA GLY A 174 12.50 16.20 -3.61
C GLY A 174 12.72 14.70 -3.69
N SER A 175 13.90 14.34 -4.22
CA SER A 175 14.40 12.96 -4.26
C SER A 175 14.98 12.54 -2.91
N THR A 176 15.28 11.25 -2.77
CA THR A 176 15.97 10.69 -1.59
C THR A 176 17.32 11.37 -1.35
N LEU A 177 18.10 11.60 -2.42
CA LEU A 177 19.43 12.24 -2.30
C LEU A 177 19.31 13.70 -1.84
N GLU A 178 18.34 14.45 -2.38
CA GLU A 178 18.10 15.83 -1.95
C GLU A 178 17.65 15.88 -0.49
N LEU A 179 16.84 14.90 -0.04
CA LEU A 179 16.39 14.82 1.35
C LEU A 179 17.57 14.57 2.30
N VAL A 180 18.40 13.57 2.01
CA VAL A 180 19.54 13.17 2.86
C VAL A 180 20.60 14.29 2.94
N HIS A 181 20.76 15.08 1.88
CA HIS A 181 21.71 16.20 1.83
C HIS A 181 21.09 17.55 2.19
N SER A 182 19.86 17.55 2.69
CA SER A 182 19.20 18.81 3.10
C SER A 182 19.97 19.49 4.23
N GLU A 183 20.18 20.81 4.07
CA GLU A 183 20.79 21.65 5.11
C GLU A 183 19.76 22.27 6.06
N ASP A 184 18.47 22.04 5.83
CA ASP A 184 17.39 22.54 6.68
C ASP A 184 17.49 21.94 8.10
N PRO A 185 17.55 22.75 9.15
CA PRO A 185 17.74 22.26 10.52
C PRO A 185 16.59 21.36 10.99
N TRP A 186 15.35 21.67 10.60
CA TRP A 186 14.19 20.87 10.97
C TRP A 186 14.21 19.50 10.30
N ILE A 187 14.60 19.44 9.01
CA ILE A 187 14.75 18.18 8.29
C ILE A 187 15.86 17.33 8.93
N LYS A 188 17.00 17.94 9.25
CA LYS A 188 18.12 17.23 9.93
C LYS A 188 17.68 16.64 11.27
N GLU A 189 16.94 17.39 12.06
CA GLU A 189 16.40 16.92 13.35
C GLU A 189 15.41 15.76 13.15
N TYR A 190 14.54 15.86 12.13
CA TYR A 190 13.57 14.82 11.82
C TYR A 190 14.21 13.50 11.32
N LEU A 191 15.37 13.59 10.66
CA LEU A 191 16.11 12.43 10.14
C LEU A 191 17.08 11.80 11.15
N ALA A 192 17.40 12.51 12.26
CA ALA A 192 18.32 12.05 13.30
C ALA A 192 17.70 10.99 14.22
#